data_92c9548d46f2cf31bdfb001891b3f3d3
#
_entry.id   92c9548d46f2cf31bdfb001891b3f3d3
#
_cell.length_a   1.000
_cell.length_b   1.000
_cell.length_c   1.000
_cell.angle_alpha   90.00
_cell.angle_beta   90.00
_cell.angle_gamma   90.00
#
_symmetry.space_group_name_H-M   'P 1'
#
loop_
_entity.id
_entity.type
_entity.pdbx_description
1 polymer ?
#
loop_
_entity_poly.entity_id
_entity_poly.type
_entity_poly.pdbx_seq_one_letter_code
_entity_poly.pdbx_strand_id
1 'polypeptide(L)'
;MIDFSGKRGLVLGVGNQRSIAWAVVERLHQQGAELGLTFLRDPKGRFEANVRKLGEQTNATLIAECDVASDESIEALIKQVDEQWGELDFLVHSLAYADTQDLSKPFSETLRDGFNKAMEISAYSLLPLAKGVIPMMRRRGGGSIVSMSFIGSTLAVPNYNVMGPAKAALESCTRYLARELGPENIRINSLSPGAIRTLSSAGIKDISEMIRVAGEHSAMKRTATQAEVANTAAFLLSEAASGITGQLLSLIHISE
;
A
#
# COMPACT_ATOMS: atom_id res chain seq x y z
N MET A 1 7.11 22.53 -6.18
CA MET A 1 7.55 21.27 -5.47
C MET A 1 6.40 20.88 -4.57
N ILE A 2 6.04 19.59 -4.49
CA ILE A 2 4.97 19.14 -3.56
C ILE A 2 5.51 19.30 -2.13
N ASP A 3 4.71 19.91 -1.25
CA ASP A 3 5.05 20.18 0.15
C ASP A 3 4.05 19.48 1.07
N PHE A 4 4.55 18.74 2.05
CA PHE A 4 3.79 18.06 3.08
C PHE A 4 4.06 18.63 4.49
N SER A 5 4.64 19.82 4.60
CA SER A 5 4.85 20.48 5.88
C SER A 5 3.53 20.64 6.65
N GLY A 6 3.51 20.18 7.90
CA GLY A 6 2.31 20.17 8.74
C GLY A 6 1.26 19.12 8.37
N LYS A 7 1.57 18.22 7.43
CA LYS A 7 0.71 17.08 7.05
C LYS A 7 1.13 15.82 7.80
N ARG A 8 0.15 15.06 8.29
CA ARG A 8 0.31 13.82 9.04
C ARG A 8 -0.18 12.63 8.25
N GLY A 9 0.63 11.59 8.18
CA GLY A 9 0.28 10.40 7.43
C GLY A 9 0.70 9.09 8.05
N LEU A 10 -0.17 8.10 7.90
CA LEU A 10 0.05 6.72 8.32
C LEU A 10 0.44 5.85 7.13
N VAL A 11 1.57 5.13 7.22
CA VAL A 11 2.06 4.24 6.18
C VAL A 11 2.16 2.81 6.69
N LEU A 12 1.37 1.92 6.08
CA LEU A 12 1.41 0.49 6.37
C LEU A 12 2.23 -0.27 5.32
N GLY A 13 2.89 -1.35 5.75
CA GLY A 13 3.64 -2.23 4.87
C GLY A 13 5.14 -1.94 4.77
N VAL A 14 5.68 -1.15 5.68
CA VAL A 14 7.13 -0.94 5.79
C VAL A 14 7.77 -2.19 6.38
N GLY A 15 8.41 -3.00 5.53
CA GLY A 15 9.11 -4.22 5.97
C GLY A 15 10.62 -4.03 6.11
N ASN A 16 11.23 -3.37 5.14
CA ASN A 16 12.65 -3.02 5.11
C ASN A 16 12.90 -1.93 4.04
N GLN A 17 14.17 -1.54 3.85
CA GLN A 17 14.58 -0.52 2.87
C GLN A 17 14.25 -0.87 1.40
N ARG A 18 13.91 -2.12 1.07
CA ARG A 18 13.51 -2.54 -0.27
C ARG A 18 12.00 -2.58 -0.45
N SER A 19 11.20 -2.22 0.56
CA SER A 19 9.75 -2.13 0.40
C SER A 19 9.35 -0.85 -0.34
N ILE A 20 8.30 -0.94 -1.16
CA ILE A 20 7.71 0.25 -1.81
C ILE A 20 7.26 1.25 -0.75
N ALA A 21 6.65 0.76 0.34
CA ALA A 21 6.22 1.61 1.44
C ALA A 21 7.38 2.46 2.01
N TRP A 22 8.59 1.88 2.12
CA TRP A 22 9.75 2.64 2.59
C TRP A 22 10.14 3.77 1.64
N ALA A 23 10.19 3.52 0.33
CA ALA A 23 10.47 4.57 -0.64
C ALA A 23 9.45 5.71 -0.57
N VAL A 24 8.17 5.38 -0.31
CA VAL A 24 7.10 6.37 -0.10
C VAL A 24 7.37 7.17 1.19
N VAL A 25 7.73 6.50 2.27
CA VAL A 25 8.10 7.13 3.57
C VAL A 25 9.25 8.11 3.38
N GLU A 26 10.36 7.68 2.75
CA GLU A 26 11.51 8.56 2.49
C GLU A 26 11.11 9.80 1.67
N ARG A 27 10.28 9.59 0.65
CA ARG A 27 9.83 10.70 -0.21
C ARG A 27 8.96 11.70 0.55
N LEU A 28 7.99 11.23 1.31
CA LEU A 28 7.11 12.08 2.11
C LEU A 28 7.86 12.82 3.23
N HIS A 29 8.82 12.13 3.88
CA HIS A 29 9.70 12.76 4.85
C HIS A 29 10.53 13.90 4.24
N GLN A 30 11.15 13.69 3.08
CA GLN A 30 11.89 14.72 2.34
C GLN A 30 11.02 15.93 1.97
N GLN A 31 9.72 15.76 1.93
CA GLN A 31 8.73 16.79 1.63
C GLN A 31 8.06 17.37 2.89
N GLY A 32 8.57 17.05 4.08
CA GLY A 32 8.17 17.66 5.34
C GLY A 32 7.01 17.00 6.08
N ALA A 33 6.56 15.81 5.65
CA ALA A 33 5.47 15.09 6.32
C ALA A 33 5.87 14.59 7.72
N GLU A 34 4.94 14.65 8.67
CA GLU A 34 4.97 13.91 9.92
C GLU A 34 4.41 12.50 9.69
N LEU A 35 5.16 11.45 10.05
CA LEU A 35 4.87 10.10 9.63
C LEU A 35 4.65 9.13 10.80
N GLY A 36 3.65 8.26 10.61
CA GLY A 36 3.41 7.06 11.40
C GLY A 36 3.70 5.81 10.58
N LEU A 37 4.38 4.85 11.18
CA LEU A 37 4.75 3.58 10.56
C LEU A 37 4.16 2.42 11.35
N THR A 38 3.82 1.33 10.67
CA THR A 38 3.34 0.12 11.33
C THR A 38 4.25 -1.07 11.08
N PHE A 39 4.25 -1.99 12.04
CA PHE A 39 4.90 -3.29 11.90
C PHE A 39 3.95 -4.42 12.30
N LEU A 40 4.14 -5.59 11.70
CA LEU A 40 3.54 -6.84 12.17
C LEU A 40 4.46 -7.46 13.22
N ARG A 41 3.93 -7.87 14.37
CA ARG A 41 4.71 -8.59 15.36
C ARG A 41 5.13 -9.96 14.82
N ASP A 42 6.41 -10.25 14.89
CA ASP A 42 6.96 -11.59 14.64
C ASP A 42 7.58 -12.17 15.92
N PRO A 43 7.68 -13.51 16.05
CA PRO A 43 8.20 -14.15 17.26
C PRO A 43 9.63 -13.75 17.66
N LYS A 44 10.39 -13.17 16.73
CA LYS A 44 11.78 -12.73 16.92
C LYS A 44 11.94 -11.22 17.03
N GLY A 45 10.84 -10.45 16.92
CA GLY A 45 10.84 -8.98 16.97
C GLY A 45 11.61 -8.30 15.83
N ARG A 46 11.86 -9.00 14.72
CA ARG A 46 12.69 -8.47 13.63
C ARG A 46 11.99 -7.36 12.85
N PHE A 47 10.69 -7.51 12.63
CA PHE A 47 9.93 -6.47 11.90
C PHE A 47 9.85 -5.20 12.73
N GLU A 48 9.57 -5.31 14.02
CA GLU A 48 9.58 -4.17 14.93
C GLU A 48 10.93 -3.46 14.93
N ALA A 49 12.03 -4.20 15.16
CA ALA A 49 13.39 -3.63 15.19
C ALA A 49 13.75 -2.91 13.88
N ASN A 50 13.38 -3.50 12.73
CA ASN A 50 13.60 -2.89 11.42
C ASN A 50 12.80 -1.59 11.25
N VAL A 51 11.50 -1.61 11.57
CA VAL A 51 10.65 -0.43 11.39
C VAL A 51 11.04 0.69 12.34
N ARG A 52 11.41 0.38 13.60
CA ARG A 52 11.94 1.39 14.54
C ARG A 52 13.21 2.05 14.01
N LYS A 53 14.18 1.25 13.54
CA LYS A 53 15.41 1.75 12.92
C LYS A 53 15.14 2.64 11.69
N LEU A 54 14.17 2.29 10.88
CA LEU A 54 13.77 3.09 9.71
C LEU A 54 13.02 4.36 10.13
N GLY A 55 12.16 4.26 11.14
CA GLY A 55 11.46 5.41 11.71
C GLY A 55 12.40 6.45 12.31
N GLU A 56 13.50 6.03 12.95
CA GLU A 56 14.55 6.94 13.42
C GLU A 56 15.18 7.75 12.28
N GLN A 57 15.37 7.15 11.09
CA GLN A 57 15.94 7.84 9.93
C GLN A 57 15.02 8.92 9.35
N THR A 58 13.72 8.82 9.60
CA THR A 58 12.70 9.75 9.09
C THR A 58 12.00 10.53 10.20
N ASN A 59 12.52 10.48 11.43
CA ASN A 59 11.91 11.11 12.59
C ASN A 59 10.42 10.78 12.73
N ALA A 60 10.05 9.52 12.43
CA ALA A 60 8.66 9.08 12.54
C ALA A 60 8.17 9.23 13.98
N THR A 61 7.07 9.96 14.17
CA THR A 61 6.56 10.30 15.49
C THR A 61 5.66 9.21 16.08
N LEU A 62 5.19 8.28 15.22
CA LEU A 62 4.39 7.13 15.63
C LEU A 62 4.96 5.86 15.02
N ILE A 63 5.17 4.83 15.86
CA ILE A 63 5.52 3.47 15.40
C ILE A 63 4.65 2.49 16.20
N ALA A 64 3.73 1.82 15.51
CA ALA A 64 2.71 1.00 16.14
C ALA A 64 2.67 -0.42 15.56
N GLU A 65 2.31 -1.39 16.40
CA GLU A 65 1.97 -2.74 15.96
C GLU A 65 0.63 -2.72 15.21
N CYS A 66 0.53 -3.47 14.12
CA CYS A 66 -0.75 -3.72 13.46
C CYS A 66 -0.71 -5.05 12.71
N ASP A 67 -1.56 -5.98 13.13
CA ASP A 67 -1.96 -7.14 12.34
C ASP A 67 -3.30 -6.84 11.67
N VAL A 68 -3.29 -6.67 10.35
CA VAL A 68 -4.51 -6.34 9.60
C VAL A 68 -5.46 -7.52 9.39
N ALA A 69 -5.09 -8.71 9.85
CA ALA A 69 -5.99 -9.86 9.97
C ALA A 69 -6.78 -9.87 11.31
N SER A 70 -6.58 -8.88 12.18
CA SER A 70 -7.30 -8.73 13.45
C SER A 70 -7.96 -7.36 13.52
N ASP A 71 -9.29 -7.36 13.65
CA ASP A 71 -10.05 -6.13 13.84
C ASP A 71 -9.64 -5.41 15.13
N GLU A 72 -9.37 -6.13 16.21
CA GLU A 72 -8.91 -5.56 17.49
C GLU A 72 -7.54 -4.87 17.33
N SER A 73 -6.64 -5.44 16.51
CA SER A 73 -5.33 -4.83 16.25
C SER A 73 -5.47 -3.55 15.43
N ILE A 74 -6.38 -3.53 14.45
CA ILE A 74 -6.68 -2.33 13.67
C ILE A 74 -7.30 -1.25 14.57
N GLU A 75 -8.29 -1.61 15.41
CA GLU A 75 -8.91 -0.68 16.35
C GLU A 75 -7.90 -0.08 17.34
N ALA A 76 -6.98 -0.89 17.86
CA ALA A 76 -5.91 -0.42 18.74
C ALA A 76 -4.97 0.56 18.02
N LEU A 77 -4.58 0.28 16.78
CA LEU A 77 -3.80 1.19 15.95
C LEU A 77 -4.53 2.52 15.76
N ILE A 78 -5.80 2.48 15.32
CA ILE A 78 -6.59 3.69 15.06
C ILE A 78 -6.74 4.54 16.31
N LYS A 79 -7.01 3.91 17.46
CA LYS A 79 -7.08 4.59 18.76
C LYS A 79 -5.75 5.30 19.09
N GLN A 80 -4.62 4.61 18.92
CA GLN A 80 -3.31 5.20 19.17
C GLN A 80 -3.02 6.40 18.25
N VAL A 81 -3.38 6.30 16.96
CA VAL A 81 -3.23 7.41 15.99
C VAL A 81 -4.10 8.59 16.40
N ASP A 82 -5.35 8.35 16.78
CA ASP A 82 -6.29 9.40 17.17
C ASP A 82 -5.86 10.08 18.49
N GLU A 83 -5.43 9.32 19.48
CA GLU A 83 -4.94 9.86 20.76
C GLU A 83 -3.67 10.72 20.57
N GLN A 84 -2.78 10.33 19.67
CA GLN A 84 -1.51 11.01 19.47
C GLN A 84 -1.62 12.23 18.56
N TRP A 85 -2.43 12.14 17.51
CA TRP A 85 -2.51 13.18 16.48
C TRP A 85 -3.87 13.88 16.40
N GLY A 86 -4.96 13.16 16.67
CA GLY A 86 -6.33 13.68 16.56
C GLY A 86 -6.78 13.96 15.12
N GLU A 87 -5.86 14.16 14.20
CA GLU A 87 -6.09 14.52 12.81
C GLU A 87 -5.14 13.74 11.89
N LEU A 88 -5.59 13.41 10.67
CA LEU A 88 -4.80 12.70 9.67
C LEU A 88 -5.07 13.26 8.27
N ASP A 89 -4.02 13.50 7.50
CA ASP A 89 -4.11 13.99 6.13
C ASP A 89 -4.08 12.86 5.09
N PHE A 90 -3.32 11.78 5.35
CA PHE A 90 -3.21 10.70 4.37
C PHE A 90 -2.93 9.33 4.98
N LEU A 91 -3.33 8.29 4.22
CA LEU A 91 -3.07 6.88 4.52
C LEU A 91 -2.45 6.20 3.31
N VAL A 92 -1.38 5.42 3.52
CA VAL A 92 -0.80 4.53 2.51
C VAL A 92 -1.01 3.08 2.90
N HIS A 93 -1.80 2.36 2.11
CA HIS A 93 -2.05 0.93 2.23
C HIS A 93 -1.14 0.18 1.26
N SER A 94 0.01 -0.27 1.75
CA SER A 94 1.00 -1.01 0.95
C SER A 94 1.17 -2.44 1.48
N LEU A 95 0.05 -3.16 1.56
CA LEU A 95 -0.04 -4.50 2.12
C LEU A 95 -0.32 -5.53 1.03
N ALA A 96 0.28 -6.71 1.18
CA ALA A 96 0.01 -7.87 0.36
C ALA A 96 0.51 -9.13 1.06
N TYR A 97 -0.29 -10.18 1.03
CA TYR A 97 0.08 -11.49 1.55
C TYR A 97 -0.58 -12.61 0.77
N ALA A 98 0.19 -13.64 0.47
CA ALA A 98 -0.31 -14.95 0.07
C ALA A 98 0.67 -16.03 0.56
N ASP A 99 0.17 -17.22 0.88
CA ASP A 99 1.03 -18.35 1.18
C ASP A 99 1.81 -18.76 -0.08
N THR A 100 3.09 -19.06 0.07
CA THR A 100 3.98 -19.37 -1.07
C THR A 100 3.48 -20.53 -1.92
N GLN A 101 2.83 -21.53 -1.30
CA GLN A 101 2.23 -22.65 -2.03
C GLN A 101 1.12 -22.21 -2.97
N ASP A 102 0.33 -21.18 -2.64
CA ASP A 102 -0.78 -20.68 -3.46
C ASP A 102 -0.28 -19.81 -4.63
N LEU A 103 0.99 -19.38 -4.59
CA LEU A 103 1.66 -18.70 -5.70
C LEU A 103 2.35 -19.68 -6.66
N SER A 104 2.72 -20.88 -6.19
CA SER A 104 3.55 -21.82 -6.95
C SER A 104 2.81 -22.99 -7.58
N LYS A 105 1.61 -23.33 -7.07
CA LYS A 105 0.75 -24.39 -7.60
C LYS A 105 -0.13 -23.88 -8.75
N PRO A 106 -0.76 -24.78 -9.52
CA PRO A 106 -1.83 -24.39 -10.45
C PRO A 106 -2.92 -23.60 -9.72
N PHE A 107 -3.39 -22.52 -10.35
CA PHE A 107 -4.39 -21.64 -9.72
C PHE A 107 -5.68 -22.38 -9.31
N SER A 108 -6.09 -23.40 -10.11
CA SER A 108 -7.26 -24.24 -9.82
C SER A 108 -7.11 -25.09 -8.55
N GLU A 109 -5.90 -25.24 -8.01
CA GLU A 109 -5.61 -25.97 -6.77
C GLU A 109 -5.51 -25.07 -5.54
N THR A 110 -5.83 -23.78 -5.69
CA THR A 110 -5.84 -22.84 -4.56
C THR A 110 -6.83 -23.29 -3.49
N LEU A 111 -6.36 -23.43 -2.27
CA LEU A 111 -7.19 -23.84 -1.14
C LEU A 111 -8.05 -22.66 -0.65
N ARG A 112 -9.22 -22.98 -0.09
CA ARG A 112 -10.15 -21.99 0.45
C ARG A 112 -9.49 -21.07 1.46
N ASP A 113 -8.71 -21.61 2.39
CA ASP A 113 -8.08 -20.85 3.47
C ASP A 113 -7.00 -19.89 2.94
N GLY A 114 -6.18 -20.36 1.98
CA GLY A 114 -5.19 -19.51 1.32
C GLY A 114 -5.83 -18.39 0.51
N PHE A 115 -6.92 -18.70 -0.22
CA PHE A 115 -7.70 -17.69 -0.94
C PHE A 115 -8.29 -16.64 0.00
N ASN A 116 -8.97 -17.08 1.07
CA ASN A 116 -9.58 -16.17 2.05
C ASN A 116 -8.54 -15.29 2.71
N LYS A 117 -7.41 -15.85 3.12
CA LYS A 117 -6.31 -15.10 3.77
C LYS A 117 -5.68 -14.06 2.84
N ALA A 118 -5.48 -14.40 1.56
CA ALA A 118 -4.98 -13.44 0.59
C ALA A 118 -5.96 -12.28 0.39
N MET A 119 -7.27 -12.57 0.30
CA MET A 119 -8.33 -11.56 0.18
C MET A 119 -8.43 -10.69 1.42
N GLU A 120 -8.41 -11.28 2.62
CA GLU A 120 -8.51 -10.61 3.91
C GLU A 120 -7.37 -9.60 4.08
N ILE A 121 -6.11 -10.05 3.95
CA ILE A 121 -4.95 -9.20 4.21
C ILE A 121 -4.73 -8.20 3.08
N SER A 122 -4.93 -8.60 1.82
CA SER A 122 -4.50 -7.78 0.68
C SER A 122 -5.59 -6.88 0.10
N ALA A 123 -6.87 -7.12 0.45
CA ALA A 123 -8.00 -6.34 -0.05
C ALA A 123 -8.92 -5.84 1.07
N TYR A 124 -9.49 -6.74 1.89
CA TYR A 124 -10.45 -6.39 2.92
C TYR A 124 -9.87 -5.42 3.95
N SER A 125 -8.61 -5.58 4.33
CA SER A 125 -7.94 -4.73 5.32
C SER A 125 -8.00 -3.22 5.01
N LEU A 126 -8.18 -2.85 3.73
CA LEU A 126 -8.39 -1.45 3.34
C LEU A 126 -9.67 -0.87 3.95
N LEU A 127 -10.74 -1.66 4.08
CA LEU A 127 -12.04 -1.17 4.55
C LEU A 127 -12.01 -0.76 6.02
N PRO A 128 -11.60 -1.62 7.00
CA PRO A 128 -11.53 -1.23 8.39
C PRO A 128 -10.49 -0.13 8.65
N LEU A 129 -9.36 -0.13 7.94
CA LEU A 129 -8.38 0.96 8.03
C LEU A 129 -8.97 2.30 7.55
N ALA A 130 -9.63 2.32 6.39
CA ALA A 130 -10.30 3.51 5.88
C ALA A 130 -11.37 4.00 6.87
N LYS A 131 -12.27 3.10 7.32
CA LYS A 131 -13.29 3.40 8.33
C LYS A 131 -12.69 4.07 9.57
N GLY A 132 -11.56 3.57 10.05
CA GLY A 132 -10.90 4.08 11.25
C GLY A 132 -10.31 5.48 11.07
N VAL A 133 -9.72 5.78 9.89
CA VAL A 133 -9.06 7.09 9.67
C VAL A 133 -10.01 8.19 9.19
N ILE A 134 -11.19 7.86 8.66
CA ILE A 134 -12.17 8.84 8.16
C ILE A 134 -12.50 9.94 9.20
N PRO A 135 -12.78 9.64 10.49
CA PRO A 135 -13.07 10.69 11.47
C PRO A 135 -11.93 11.70 11.63
N MET A 136 -10.69 11.23 11.58
CA MET A 136 -9.49 12.09 11.67
C MET A 136 -9.30 12.94 10.40
N MET A 137 -9.58 12.38 9.23
CA MET A 137 -9.57 13.10 7.95
C MET A 137 -10.68 14.16 7.88
N ARG A 138 -11.87 13.85 8.41
CA ARG A 138 -12.98 14.82 8.52
C ARG A 138 -12.57 16.04 9.34
N ARG A 139 -11.84 15.87 10.44
CA ARG A 139 -11.35 16.99 11.26
C ARG A 139 -10.36 17.89 10.51
N ARG A 140 -9.65 17.32 9.51
CA ARG A 140 -8.77 18.07 8.58
C ARG A 140 -9.52 18.74 7.41
N GLY A 141 -10.83 18.44 7.26
CA GLY A 141 -11.63 18.91 6.12
C GLY A 141 -11.40 18.12 4.82
N GLY A 142 -10.82 16.92 4.94
CA GLY A 142 -10.55 16.02 3.83
C GLY A 142 -9.29 15.20 4.04
N GLY A 143 -8.94 14.37 3.05
CA GLY A 143 -7.76 13.54 3.13
C GLY A 143 -7.49 12.76 1.85
N SER A 144 -6.42 11.98 1.84
CA SER A 144 -6.10 11.13 0.69
C SER A 144 -5.60 9.74 1.12
N ILE A 145 -6.12 8.70 0.45
CA ILE A 145 -5.73 7.31 0.66
C ILE A 145 -5.12 6.78 -0.64
N VAL A 146 -3.97 6.11 -0.54
CA VAL A 146 -3.36 5.41 -1.68
C VAL A 146 -3.17 3.94 -1.31
N SER A 147 -3.70 3.03 -2.15
CA SER A 147 -3.47 1.60 -2.06
C SER A 147 -2.50 1.12 -3.14
N MET A 148 -1.64 0.14 -2.81
CA MET A 148 -0.69 -0.44 -3.77
C MET A 148 -1.29 -1.67 -4.42
N SER A 149 -1.58 -1.56 -5.73
CA SER A 149 -2.06 -2.65 -6.58
C SER A 149 -0.94 -3.24 -7.45
N PHE A 150 -1.33 -4.06 -8.41
CA PHE A 150 -0.43 -4.68 -9.40
C PHE A 150 -1.23 -5.08 -10.65
N ILE A 151 -0.59 -5.07 -11.80
CA ILE A 151 -1.19 -5.40 -13.12
C ILE A 151 -1.84 -6.79 -13.15
N GLY A 152 -1.45 -7.68 -12.24
CA GLY A 152 -2.10 -8.97 -12.05
C GLY A 152 -3.58 -8.91 -11.69
N SER A 153 -4.13 -7.75 -11.36
CA SER A 153 -5.57 -7.49 -11.20
C SER A 153 -6.34 -7.58 -12.52
N THR A 154 -5.69 -7.29 -13.63
CA THR A 154 -6.30 -7.23 -14.98
C THR A 154 -5.73 -8.27 -15.95
N LEU A 155 -4.47 -8.66 -15.77
CA LEU A 155 -3.79 -9.67 -16.58
C LEU A 155 -3.48 -10.91 -15.74
N ALA A 156 -3.57 -12.09 -16.36
CA ALA A 156 -3.15 -13.34 -15.73
C ALA A 156 -1.62 -13.43 -15.75
N VAL A 157 -0.98 -12.97 -14.67
CA VAL A 157 0.48 -12.99 -14.53
C VAL A 157 0.93 -14.34 -13.96
N PRO A 158 1.84 -15.08 -14.62
CA PRO A 158 2.36 -16.35 -14.11
C PRO A 158 2.93 -16.22 -12.69
N ASN A 159 2.67 -17.22 -11.84
CA ASN A 159 3.12 -17.27 -10.43
C ASN A 159 2.60 -16.15 -9.52
N TYR A 160 1.63 -15.36 -9.98
CA TYR A 160 0.95 -14.36 -9.15
C TYR A 160 -0.37 -14.87 -8.57
N ASN A 161 -1.03 -15.78 -9.28
CA ASN A 161 -2.17 -16.61 -8.86
C ASN A 161 -3.21 -15.86 -7.99
N VAL A 162 -3.44 -16.32 -6.74
CA VAL A 162 -4.45 -15.77 -5.82
C VAL A 162 -4.29 -14.28 -5.56
N MET A 163 -3.11 -13.74 -5.72
CA MET A 163 -2.88 -12.29 -5.57
C MET A 163 -3.53 -11.46 -6.68
N GLY A 164 -3.75 -12.04 -7.88
CA GLY A 164 -4.50 -11.38 -8.96
C GLY A 164 -5.91 -11.01 -8.53
N PRO A 165 -6.78 -11.97 -8.16
CA PRO A 165 -8.09 -11.70 -7.58
C PRO A 165 -8.06 -10.76 -6.38
N ALA A 166 -7.08 -10.88 -5.48
CA ALA A 166 -6.98 -10.00 -4.31
C ALA A 166 -6.72 -8.53 -4.72
N LYS A 167 -5.85 -8.30 -5.72
CA LYS A 167 -5.62 -6.93 -6.22
C LYS A 167 -6.80 -6.38 -7.01
N ALA A 168 -7.53 -7.21 -7.76
CA ALA A 168 -8.77 -6.81 -8.43
C ALA A 168 -9.85 -6.39 -7.39
N ALA A 169 -9.97 -7.14 -6.30
CA ALA A 169 -10.87 -6.78 -5.19
C ALA A 169 -10.45 -5.46 -4.52
N LEU A 170 -9.15 -5.26 -4.25
CA LEU A 170 -8.61 -4.02 -3.68
C LEU A 170 -8.96 -2.80 -4.55
N GLU A 171 -8.80 -2.91 -5.87
CA GLU A 171 -9.15 -1.85 -6.82
C GLU A 171 -10.65 -1.59 -6.86
N SER A 172 -11.48 -2.64 -6.75
CA SER A 172 -12.92 -2.48 -6.62
C SER A 172 -13.29 -1.76 -5.32
N CYS A 173 -12.73 -2.15 -4.18
CA CYS A 173 -12.92 -1.46 -2.90
C CYS A 173 -12.53 0.02 -3.00
N THR A 174 -11.42 0.34 -3.67
CA THR A 174 -10.99 1.72 -3.92
C THR A 174 -12.07 2.54 -4.65
N ARG A 175 -12.71 1.98 -5.68
CA ARG A 175 -13.78 2.69 -6.42
C ARG A 175 -15.03 2.93 -5.56
N TYR A 176 -15.44 1.94 -4.76
CA TYR A 176 -16.61 2.09 -3.87
C TYR A 176 -16.34 3.11 -2.78
N LEU A 177 -15.18 3.06 -2.12
CA LEU A 177 -14.77 4.05 -1.12
C LEU A 177 -14.65 5.46 -1.72
N ALA A 178 -14.12 5.59 -2.94
CA ALA A 178 -14.02 6.89 -3.62
C ALA A 178 -15.39 7.54 -3.83
N ARG A 179 -16.40 6.74 -4.22
CA ARG A 179 -17.78 7.22 -4.38
C ARG A 179 -18.40 7.63 -3.04
N GLU A 180 -18.15 6.85 -1.99
CA GLU A 180 -18.68 7.09 -0.65
C GLU A 180 -18.08 8.34 -0.03
N LEU A 181 -16.74 8.47 -0.10
CA LEU A 181 -15.96 9.46 0.63
C LEU A 181 -15.74 10.78 -0.13
N GLY A 182 -15.99 10.79 -1.44
CA GLY A 182 -15.81 11.98 -2.28
C GLY A 182 -16.56 13.22 -1.81
N PRO A 183 -17.85 13.12 -1.37
CA PRO A 183 -18.57 14.26 -0.81
C PRO A 183 -17.93 14.88 0.44
N GLU A 184 -17.05 14.14 1.11
CA GLU A 184 -16.33 14.58 2.31
C GLU A 184 -14.90 15.07 2.00
N ASN A 185 -14.58 15.29 0.71
CA ASN A 185 -13.26 15.69 0.24
C ASN A 185 -12.15 14.67 0.65
N ILE A 186 -12.52 13.40 0.80
CA ILE A 186 -11.57 12.31 1.03
C ILE A 186 -11.41 11.54 -0.28
N ARG A 187 -10.19 11.58 -0.83
CA ARG A 187 -9.86 10.92 -2.09
C ARG A 187 -9.22 9.56 -1.82
N ILE A 188 -9.48 8.59 -2.68
CA ILE A 188 -8.80 7.32 -2.64
C ILE A 188 -8.46 6.83 -4.03
N ASN A 189 -7.20 6.40 -4.24
CA ASN A 189 -6.72 5.89 -5.51
C ASN A 189 -5.86 4.65 -5.32
N SER A 190 -5.79 3.81 -6.35
CA SER A 190 -4.87 2.68 -6.42
C SER A 190 -3.68 3.02 -7.33
N LEU A 191 -2.49 2.61 -6.92
CA LEU A 191 -1.26 2.74 -7.69
C LEU A 191 -0.73 1.35 -8.05
N SER A 192 -0.55 1.07 -9.35
CA SER A 192 0.03 -0.16 -9.87
C SER A 192 1.44 0.11 -10.38
N PRO A 193 2.47 -0.20 -9.59
CA PRO A 193 3.85 0.19 -9.89
C PRO A 193 4.52 -0.68 -10.98
N GLY A 194 3.88 -1.76 -11.42
CA GLY A 194 4.52 -2.76 -12.27
C GLY A 194 5.41 -3.73 -11.48
N ALA A 195 6.17 -4.56 -12.18
CA ALA A 195 7.05 -5.55 -11.56
C ALA A 195 8.32 -4.89 -11.01
N ILE A 196 8.43 -4.85 -9.68
CA ILE A 196 9.60 -4.29 -8.96
C ILE A 196 10.12 -5.34 -7.97
N ARG A 197 11.44 -5.42 -7.85
CA ARG A 197 12.08 -6.30 -6.86
C ARG A 197 11.93 -5.70 -5.46
N THR A 198 11.10 -6.33 -4.64
CA THR A 198 10.83 -5.94 -3.25
C THR A 198 10.97 -7.14 -2.31
N LEU A 199 10.80 -6.92 -1.01
CA LEU A 199 10.72 -8.02 -0.05
C LEU A 199 9.51 -8.93 -0.37
N SER A 200 8.35 -8.35 -0.64
CA SER A 200 7.11 -9.10 -0.94
C SER A 200 7.23 -9.88 -2.25
N SER A 201 7.86 -9.31 -3.28
CA SER A 201 8.04 -10.00 -4.56
C SER A 201 9.07 -11.13 -4.51
N ALA A 202 9.93 -11.18 -3.49
CA ALA A 202 10.95 -12.25 -3.35
C ALA A 202 10.33 -13.64 -3.14
N GLY A 203 9.08 -13.73 -2.68
CA GLY A 203 8.33 -14.99 -2.56
C GLY A 203 7.72 -15.49 -3.88
N ILE A 204 7.73 -14.70 -4.94
CA ILE A 204 7.18 -15.05 -6.24
C ILE A 204 8.24 -15.84 -7.03
N LYS A 205 7.86 -17.03 -7.51
CA LYS A 205 8.74 -17.84 -8.35
C LYS A 205 9.06 -17.08 -9.65
N ASP A 206 10.30 -17.17 -10.10
CA ASP A 206 10.79 -16.56 -11.33
C ASP A 206 10.60 -15.02 -11.42
N ILE A 207 10.58 -14.33 -10.26
CA ILE A 207 10.40 -12.86 -10.19
C ILE A 207 11.38 -12.09 -11.09
N SER A 208 12.62 -12.58 -11.26
CA SER A 208 13.62 -11.91 -12.12
C SER A 208 13.20 -11.94 -13.59
N GLU A 209 12.66 -13.07 -14.03
CA GLU A 209 12.13 -13.23 -15.39
C GLU A 209 10.87 -12.37 -15.58
N MET A 210 9.97 -12.37 -14.61
CA MET A 210 8.79 -11.48 -14.63
C MET A 210 9.18 -10.01 -14.79
N ILE A 211 10.20 -9.53 -14.05
CA ILE A 211 10.70 -8.15 -14.15
C ILE A 211 11.31 -7.90 -15.53
N ARG A 212 12.09 -8.85 -16.08
CA ARG A 212 12.68 -8.74 -17.40
C ARG A 212 11.61 -8.61 -18.49
N VAL A 213 10.65 -9.53 -18.49
CA VAL A 213 9.54 -9.55 -19.46
C VAL A 213 8.70 -8.29 -19.35
N ALA A 214 8.34 -7.87 -18.12
CA ALA A 214 7.61 -6.62 -17.89
C ALA A 214 8.35 -5.40 -18.46
N GLY A 215 9.67 -5.36 -18.29
CA GLY A 215 10.51 -4.30 -18.87
C GLY A 215 10.49 -4.29 -20.39
N GLU A 216 10.62 -5.46 -21.03
CA GLU A 216 10.61 -5.59 -22.50
C GLU A 216 9.28 -5.21 -23.14
N HIS A 217 8.16 -5.55 -22.48
CA HIS A 217 6.81 -5.24 -22.96
C HIS A 217 6.33 -3.85 -22.54
N SER A 218 7.03 -3.17 -21.65
CA SER A 218 6.66 -1.81 -21.26
C SER A 218 6.91 -0.79 -22.37
N ALA A 219 6.11 0.26 -22.40
CA ALA A 219 6.28 1.34 -23.37
C ALA A 219 7.66 2.03 -23.25
N MET A 220 8.21 2.12 -22.03
CA MET A 220 9.52 2.73 -21.77
C MET A 220 10.69 1.73 -21.85
N LYS A 221 10.43 0.45 -22.18
CA LYS A 221 11.44 -0.63 -22.27
C LYS A 221 12.27 -0.83 -21.00
N ARG A 222 11.67 -0.53 -19.87
CA ARG A 222 12.22 -0.75 -18.51
C ARG A 222 11.09 -0.85 -17.50
N THR A 223 11.37 -1.32 -16.31
CA THR A 223 10.43 -1.26 -15.17
C THR A 223 10.55 0.07 -14.41
N ALA A 224 9.54 0.40 -13.62
CA ALA A 224 9.59 1.56 -12.73
C ALA A 224 10.59 1.34 -11.59
N THR A 225 11.18 2.40 -11.12
CA THR A 225 11.99 2.44 -9.91
C THR A 225 11.11 2.68 -8.69
N GLN A 226 11.60 2.30 -7.50
CA GLN A 226 10.91 2.64 -6.25
C GLN A 226 10.74 4.14 -6.05
N ALA A 227 11.70 4.95 -6.50
CA ALA A 227 11.61 6.41 -6.43
C ALA A 227 10.49 6.97 -7.32
N GLU A 228 10.28 6.43 -8.52
CA GLU A 228 9.17 6.82 -9.40
C GLU A 228 7.81 6.45 -8.80
N VAL A 229 7.71 5.28 -8.16
CA VAL A 229 6.51 4.89 -7.42
C VAL A 229 6.24 5.84 -6.25
N ALA A 230 7.27 6.17 -5.47
CA ALA A 230 7.17 7.09 -4.34
C ALA A 230 6.75 8.50 -4.77
N ASN A 231 7.31 9.01 -5.89
CA ASN A 231 6.94 10.30 -6.45
C ASN A 231 5.46 10.32 -6.87
N THR A 232 4.98 9.25 -7.50
CA THR A 232 3.59 9.13 -7.92
C THR A 232 2.64 8.99 -6.73
N ALA A 233 3.02 8.22 -5.71
CA ALA A 233 2.26 8.13 -4.46
C ALA A 233 2.17 9.50 -3.78
N ALA A 234 3.27 10.23 -3.66
CA ALA A 234 3.28 11.59 -3.10
C ALA A 234 2.39 12.54 -3.92
N PHE A 235 2.41 12.46 -5.25
CA PHE A 235 1.49 13.24 -6.09
C PHE A 235 0.03 12.91 -5.78
N LEU A 236 -0.36 11.64 -5.76
CA LEU A 236 -1.75 11.23 -5.48
C LEU A 236 -2.21 11.62 -4.07
N LEU A 237 -1.30 11.66 -3.10
CA LEU A 237 -1.59 12.08 -1.73
C LEU A 237 -1.69 13.60 -1.56
N SER A 238 -1.12 14.38 -2.48
CA SER A 238 -1.05 15.84 -2.40
C SER A 238 -2.28 16.54 -2.97
N GLU A 239 -2.39 17.85 -2.71
CA GLU A 239 -3.41 18.74 -3.29
C GLU A 239 -3.29 18.87 -4.82
N ALA A 240 -2.11 18.59 -5.40
CA ALA A 240 -1.93 18.59 -6.85
C ALA A 240 -2.79 17.52 -7.56
N ALA A 241 -3.27 16.52 -6.82
CA ALA A 241 -4.19 15.48 -7.29
C ALA A 241 -5.64 15.68 -6.79
N SER A 242 -6.04 16.91 -6.40
CA SER A 242 -7.37 17.19 -5.82
C SER A 242 -8.56 16.76 -6.69
N GLY A 243 -8.40 16.72 -8.00
CA GLY A 243 -9.42 16.24 -8.94
C GLY A 243 -9.35 14.73 -9.24
N ILE A 244 -8.49 13.95 -8.56
CA ILE A 244 -8.26 12.53 -8.86
C ILE A 244 -8.73 11.66 -7.69
N THR A 245 -9.79 10.88 -7.92
CA THR A 245 -10.28 9.87 -6.96
C THR A 245 -10.88 8.67 -7.70
N GLY A 246 -10.83 7.48 -7.09
CA GLY A 246 -11.36 6.24 -7.67
C GLY A 246 -10.55 5.67 -8.83
N GLN A 247 -9.35 6.19 -9.08
CA GLN A 247 -8.53 5.80 -10.21
C GLN A 247 -7.53 4.70 -9.86
N LEU A 248 -7.26 3.86 -10.87
CA LEU A 248 -6.09 3.01 -10.92
C LEU A 248 -5.04 3.69 -11.80
N LEU A 249 -3.94 4.14 -11.21
CA LEU A 249 -2.82 4.69 -11.96
C LEU A 249 -1.73 3.63 -12.13
N SER A 250 -1.53 3.20 -13.38
CA SER A 250 -0.46 2.27 -13.74
C SER A 250 0.80 3.03 -14.13
N LEU A 251 1.94 2.64 -13.56
CA LEU A 251 3.24 3.15 -13.97
C LEU A 251 3.82 2.28 -15.07
N ILE A 252 4.45 2.92 -16.04
CA ILE A 252 5.12 2.29 -17.18
C ILE A 252 4.19 1.24 -17.81
N HIS A 253 3.20 1.74 -18.55
CA HIS A 253 2.18 0.93 -19.21
C HIS A 253 2.80 -0.24 -20.01
N ILE A 254 2.27 -1.43 -19.79
CA ILE A 254 2.62 -2.62 -20.57
C ILE A 254 1.70 -2.63 -21.80
N SER A 255 2.28 -2.48 -22.98
CA SER A 255 1.57 -2.67 -24.25
C SER A 255 1.37 -4.17 -24.48
N GLU A 256 0.19 -4.56 -24.89
CA GLU A 256 -0.14 -5.92 -25.35
C GLU A 256 0.73 -6.33 -26.58
#